data_8292f01da44470d686a9cfa07cf046cf
#
_entry.id   8292f01da44470d686a9cfa07cf046cf
#
_cell.length_a   1.000
_cell.length_b   1.000
_cell.length_c   1.000
_cell.angle_alpha   90.00
_cell.angle_beta   90.00
_cell.angle_gamma   90.00
#
_symmetry.space_group_name_H-M   'P 1'
#
loop_
_entity.id
_entity.type
_entity.pdbx_description
1 polymer ?
#
loop_
_entity_poly.entity_id
_entity_poly.type
_entity_poly.pdbx_seq_one_letter_code
_entity_poly.pdbx_strand_id
1 'polypeptide(L)'
;MPIDEHTNVLEQGDVGPATQKEASLYDRVGGIFPIAAVIDYFSDAIIDDPIAGARSKNPQLAEWHTKELGRLPGLKFMRTLWVAEISGGPFQYSATRPGKTHLGLEEAHRNLRISPEEFDSVAAILARTLEHFRVPEREKSQILGAFAAHKGEVTEGSHDVQ
;
A
#
# COMPACT_ATOMS: atom_id res chain seq x y z
N MET A 1 59.99 -20.34 40.83
CA MET A 1 59.62 -19.16 40.05
C MET A 1 58.13 -19.26 39.68
N PRO A 2 57.28 -18.54 40.33
CA PRO A 2 55.87 -18.54 39.89
C PRO A 2 55.75 -17.69 38.65
N ILE A 3 55.11 -18.25 37.64
CA ILE A 3 54.73 -17.57 36.44
C ILE A 3 53.42 -16.85 36.72
N ASP A 4 53.46 -15.52 36.72
CA ASP A 4 52.25 -14.70 36.78
C ASP A 4 51.47 -14.89 35.48
N GLU A 5 50.41 -15.66 35.55
CA GLU A 5 49.40 -15.65 34.52
C GLU A 5 48.55 -14.37 34.66
N HIS A 6 48.92 -13.35 33.94
CA HIS A 6 48.01 -12.25 33.70
C HIS A 6 46.88 -12.74 32.78
N THR A 7 45.82 -13.17 33.38
CA THR A 7 44.54 -13.37 32.72
C THR A 7 44.08 -11.98 32.27
N ASN A 8 44.30 -11.67 31.01
CA ASN A 8 43.74 -10.51 30.38
C ASN A 8 42.24 -10.80 30.21
N VAL A 9 41.46 -10.42 31.20
CA VAL A 9 40.01 -10.36 31.07
C VAL A 9 39.73 -9.20 30.14
N LEU A 10 39.56 -9.51 28.88
CA LEU A 10 38.91 -8.57 27.96
C LEU A 10 37.52 -8.29 28.56
N GLU A 11 37.40 -7.13 29.18
CA GLU A 11 36.06 -6.56 29.44
C GLU A 11 35.36 -6.53 28.10
N GLN A 12 34.51 -7.51 27.87
CA GLN A 12 33.46 -7.37 26.88
C GLN A 12 32.61 -6.22 27.39
N GLY A 13 32.81 -5.04 26.82
CA GLY A 13 31.95 -3.92 27.05
C GLY A 13 30.54 -4.41 26.82
N ASP A 14 29.70 -4.22 27.81
CA ASP A 14 28.28 -4.45 27.74
C ASP A 14 27.75 -3.59 26.59
N VAL A 15 27.69 -4.18 25.40
CA VAL A 15 26.91 -3.65 24.32
C VAL A 15 25.47 -3.87 24.78
N GLY A 16 24.89 -2.86 25.43
CA GLY A 16 23.49 -2.86 25.77
C GLY A 16 22.65 -3.33 24.60
N PRO A 17 21.50 -3.97 24.80
CA PRO A 17 20.71 -4.51 23.71
C PRO A 17 20.56 -3.41 22.65
N ALA A 18 21.18 -3.61 21.50
CA ALA A 18 20.95 -2.75 20.35
C ALA A 18 19.44 -2.65 20.24
N THR A 19 18.90 -1.43 20.39
CA THR A 19 17.50 -1.17 20.14
C THR A 19 17.24 -1.70 18.75
N GLN A 20 16.70 -2.93 18.67
CA GLN A 20 16.32 -3.50 17.39
C GLN A 20 15.27 -2.57 16.82
N LYS A 21 15.66 -1.85 15.78
CA LYS A 21 14.74 -1.05 15.00
C LYS A 21 13.62 -1.99 14.56
N GLU A 22 12.39 -1.68 14.94
CA GLU A 22 11.24 -2.48 14.52
C GLU A 22 11.26 -2.64 12.99
N ALA A 23 11.01 -3.85 12.50
CA ALA A 23 10.89 -4.11 11.08
C ALA A 23 9.80 -3.23 10.46
N SER A 24 10.02 -2.73 9.26
CA SER A 24 9.05 -1.94 8.53
C SER A 24 7.76 -2.73 8.31
N LEU A 25 6.65 -2.05 8.06
CA LEU A 25 5.41 -2.70 7.65
C LEU A 25 5.64 -3.59 6.42
N TYR A 26 6.42 -3.11 5.45
CA TYR A 26 6.83 -3.85 4.27
C TYR A 26 7.45 -5.22 4.63
N ASP A 27 8.43 -5.22 5.54
CA ASP A 27 9.09 -6.46 5.97
C ASP A 27 8.15 -7.38 6.74
N ARG A 28 7.31 -6.81 7.61
CA ARG A 28 6.38 -7.58 8.45
C ARG A 28 5.29 -8.27 7.65
N VAL A 29 4.87 -7.71 6.52
CA VAL A 29 3.90 -8.36 5.61
C VAL A 29 4.54 -9.35 4.65
N GLY A 30 5.87 -9.44 4.62
CA GLY A 30 6.61 -10.42 3.84
C GLY A 30 7.24 -9.91 2.55
N GLY A 31 7.23 -8.61 2.31
CA GLY A 31 7.89 -7.99 1.15
C GLY A 31 7.02 -7.91 -0.10
N ILE A 32 7.68 -7.77 -1.26
CA ILE A 32 7.02 -7.42 -2.51
C ILE A 32 6.06 -8.50 -3.04
N PHE A 33 6.37 -9.78 -2.87
CA PHE A 33 5.55 -10.85 -3.43
C PHE A 33 4.19 -10.97 -2.75
N PRO A 34 4.07 -11.00 -1.42
CA PRO A 34 2.77 -10.93 -0.75
C PRO A 34 1.99 -9.65 -1.07
N ILE A 35 2.66 -8.50 -1.16
CA ILE A 35 2.02 -7.24 -1.54
C ILE A 35 1.43 -7.35 -2.94
N ALA A 36 2.19 -7.87 -3.90
CA ALA A 36 1.71 -8.05 -5.27
C ALA A 36 0.49 -9.00 -5.32
N ALA A 37 0.49 -10.08 -4.55
CA ALA A 37 -0.63 -11.01 -4.48
C ALA A 37 -1.89 -10.34 -3.90
N VAL A 38 -1.75 -9.56 -2.85
CA VAL A 38 -2.85 -8.78 -2.26
C VAL A 38 -3.42 -7.78 -3.27
N ILE A 39 -2.55 -7.05 -3.96
CA ILE A 39 -2.97 -6.04 -4.94
C ILE A 39 -3.65 -6.68 -6.16
N ASP A 40 -3.16 -7.83 -6.61
CA ASP A 40 -3.78 -8.58 -7.70
C ASP A 40 -5.22 -8.96 -7.35
N TYR A 41 -5.43 -9.60 -6.22
CA TYR A 41 -6.75 -10.00 -5.73
C TYR A 41 -7.68 -8.79 -5.51
N PHE A 42 -7.18 -7.78 -4.82
CA PHE A 42 -7.90 -6.54 -4.53
C PHE A 42 -8.36 -5.84 -5.81
N SER A 43 -7.49 -5.71 -6.78
CA SER A 43 -7.79 -5.02 -8.04
C SER A 43 -8.85 -5.77 -8.85
N ASP A 44 -8.80 -7.09 -8.87
CA ASP A 44 -9.83 -7.90 -9.53
C ASP A 44 -11.18 -7.80 -8.79
N ALA A 45 -11.17 -7.80 -7.47
CA ALA A 45 -12.39 -7.69 -6.66
C ALA A 45 -13.12 -6.36 -6.88
N ILE A 46 -12.40 -5.27 -7.14
CA ILE A 46 -13.01 -3.96 -7.43
C ILE A 46 -13.89 -4.03 -8.68
N ILE A 47 -13.49 -4.79 -9.70
CA ILE A 47 -14.25 -4.89 -10.96
C ILE A 47 -15.68 -5.35 -10.69
N ASP A 48 -15.87 -6.28 -9.77
CA ASP A 48 -17.17 -6.87 -9.44
C ASP A 48 -17.96 -6.08 -8.40
N ASP A 49 -17.37 -5.04 -7.82
CA ASP A 49 -18.04 -4.23 -6.82
C ASP A 49 -19.17 -3.40 -7.46
N PRO A 50 -20.41 -3.47 -6.94
CA PRO A 50 -21.54 -2.75 -7.53
C PRO A 50 -21.45 -1.23 -7.38
N ILE A 51 -20.63 -0.74 -6.44
CA ILE A 51 -20.50 0.68 -6.14
C ILE A 51 -19.35 1.31 -6.92
N ALA A 52 -18.18 0.65 -6.95
CA ALA A 52 -16.96 1.22 -7.53
C ALA A 52 -16.49 0.51 -8.81
N GLY A 53 -17.07 -0.63 -9.19
CA GLY A 53 -16.61 -1.46 -10.30
C GLY A 53 -17.32 -1.20 -11.63
N ALA A 54 -17.41 -2.26 -12.43
CA ALA A 54 -17.98 -2.22 -13.79
C ALA A 54 -19.44 -1.77 -13.84
N ARG A 55 -20.17 -1.97 -12.75
CA ARG A 55 -21.60 -1.60 -12.63
C ARG A 55 -21.83 -0.34 -11.81
N SER A 56 -20.77 0.43 -11.55
CA SER A 56 -20.87 1.67 -10.80
C SER A 56 -21.81 2.66 -11.48
N LYS A 57 -22.53 3.43 -10.68
CA LYS A 57 -23.31 4.58 -11.18
C LYS A 57 -22.43 5.74 -11.60
N ASN A 58 -21.18 5.75 -11.17
CA ASN A 58 -20.16 6.69 -11.62
C ASN A 58 -19.66 6.25 -13.01
N PRO A 59 -20.00 6.98 -14.08
CA PRO A 59 -19.69 6.55 -15.44
C PRO A 59 -18.19 6.42 -15.70
N GLN A 60 -17.36 7.21 -15.04
CA GLN A 60 -15.91 7.13 -15.19
C GLN A 60 -15.35 5.84 -14.57
N LEU A 61 -15.84 5.45 -13.41
CA LEU A 61 -15.46 4.17 -12.79
C LEU A 61 -15.98 2.97 -13.60
N ALA A 62 -17.23 3.04 -14.05
CA ALA A 62 -17.81 1.98 -14.90
C ALA A 62 -17.01 1.82 -16.20
N GLU A 63 -16.66 2.92 -16.86
CA GLU A 63 -15.88 2.90 -18.09
C GLU A 63 -14.48 2.30 -17.85
N TRP A 64 -13.81 2.72 -16.80
CA TRP A 64 -12.49 2.22 -16.47
C TRP A 64 -12.49 0.70 -16.26
N HIS A 65 -13.50 0.19 -15.55
CA HIS A 65 -13.62 -1.24 -15.22
C HIS A 65 -14.29 -2.08 -16.32
N THR A 66 -14.57 -1.51 -17.48
CA THR A 66 -15.10 -2.22 -18.65
C THR A 66 -14.21 -2.04 -19.87
N LYS A 67 -14.02 -0.81 -20.32
CA LYS A 67 -13.30 -0.51 -21.56
C LYS A 67 -11.79 -0.41 -21.38
N GLU A 68 -11.32 -0.11 -20.17
CA GLU A 68 -9.91 0.15 -19.90
C GLU A 68 -9.20 -1.04 -19.21
N LEU A 69 -9.81 -2.22 -19.18
CA LEU A 69 -9.24 -3.40 -18.50
C LEU A 69 -7.91 -3.87 -19.10
N GLY A 70 -7.60 -3.49 -20.33
CA GLY A 70 -6.27 -3.71 -20.91
C GLY A 70 -5.15 -2.99 -20.16
N ARG A 71 -5.48 -1.97 -19.39
CA ARG A 71 -4.54 -1.22 -18.53
C ARG A 71 -4.40 -1.79 -17.13
N LEU A 72 -5.23 -2.78 -16.77
CA LEU A 72 -5.25 -3.33 -15.41
C LEU A 72 -3.92 -3.94 -14.97
N PRO A 73 -3.18 -4.69 -15.80
CA PRO A 73 -1.87 -5.20 -15.39
C PRO A 73 -0.89 -4.09 -14.98
N GLY A 74 -0.85 -3.01 -15.74
CA GLY A 74 -0.04 -1.83 -15.42
C GLY A 74 -0.48 -1.15 -14.13
N LEU A 75 -1.78 -1.04 -13.89
CA LEU A 75 -2.33 -0.50 -12.66
C LEU A 75 -1.96 -1.36 -11.45
N LYS A 76 -2.05 -2.68 -11.56
CA LYS A 76 -1.63 -3.61 -10.50
C LYS A 76 -0.16 -3.42 -10.16
N PHE A 77 0.68 -3.28 -11.17
CA PHE A 77 2.10 -2.99 -10.99
C PHE A 77 2.32 -1.68 -10.23
N MET A 78 1.67 -0.60 -10.65
CA MET A 78 1.80 0.71 -10.02
C MET A 78 1.30 0.71 -8.57
N ARG A 79 0.16 0.08 -8.31
CA ARG A 79 -0.38 -0.07 -6.95
C ARG A 79 0.57 -0.87 -6.05
N THR A 80 1.17 -1.92 -6.57
CA THR A 80 2.14 -2.74 -5.83
C THR A 80 3.34 -1.91 -5.40
N LEU A 81 3.93 -1.14 -6.32
CA LEU A 81 5.06 -0.26 -6.01
C LEU A 81 4.66 0.84 -5.01
N TRP A 82 3.47 1.40 -5.16
CA TRP A 82 2.98 2.44 -4.25
C TRP A 82 2.84 1.91 -2.82
N VAL A 83 2.21 0.75 -2.66
CA VAL A 83 2.05 0.11 -1.35
C VAL A 83 3.41 -0.24 -0.76
N ALA A 84 4.33 -0.75 -1.56
CA ALA A 84 5.69 -1.06 -1.11
C ALA A 84 6.40 0.20 -0.57
N GLU A 85 6.31 1.32 -1.29
CA GLU A 85 6.93 2.59 -0.86
C GLU A 85 6.34 3.12 0.44
N ILE A 86 5.02 3.23 0.54
CA ILE A 86 4.36 3.74 1.75
C ILE A 86 4.52 2.82 2.96
N SER A 87 4.82 1.55 2.73
CA SER A 87 5.07 0.56 3.78
C SER A 87 6.53 0.54 4.25
N GLY A 88 7.37 1.38 3.69
CA GLY A 88 8.79 1.46 4.06
C GLY A 88 9.68 0.48 3.32
N GLY A 89 9.26 -0.02 2.17
CA GLY A 89 10.06 -0.90 1.31
C GLY A 89 11.09 -0.15 0.47
N PRO A 90 11.97 -0.89 -0.23
CA PRO A 90 13.08 -0.32 -0.99
C PRO A 90 12.69 0.20 -2.38
N PHE A 91 11.41 0.26 -2.70
CA PHE A 91 10.90 0.66 -4.01
C PHE A 91 10.46 2.12 -3.99
N GLN A 92 10.65 2.79 -5.12
CA GLN A 92 10.27 4.18 -5.31
C GLN A 92 9.24 4.30 -6.44
N TYR A 93 7.98 4.37 -6.08
CA TYR A 93 6.88 4.58 -7.02
C TYR A 93 7.06 5.89 -7.82
N SER A 94 7.46 6.96 -7.14
CA SER A 94 7.70 8.27 -7.75
C SER A 94 8.75 8.24 -8.86
N ALA A 95 9.75 7.33 -8.78
CA ALA A 95 10.79 7.18 -9.80
C ALA A 95 10.26 6.60 -11.11
N THR A 96 9.07 5.99 -11.13
CA THR A 96 8.47 5.42 -12.34
C THR A 96 7.79 6.48 -13.23
N ARG A 97 7.67 7.72 -12.75
CA ARG A 97 7.02 8.84 -13.45
C ARG A 97 7.93 10.08 -13.45
N PRO A 98 8.95 10.12 -14.32
CA PRO A 98 9.85 11.26 -14.38
C PRO A 98 9.09 12.59 -14.60
N GLY A 99 9.48 13.62 -13.88
CA GLY A 99 8.87 14.96 -13.95
C GLY A 99 7.59 15.12 -13.13
N LYS A 100 7.14 14.09 -12.44
CA LYS A 100 6.02 14.18 -11.48
C LYS A 100 6.56 14.22 -10.06
N THR A 101 6.13 15.20 -9.29
CA THR A 101 6.40 15.30 -7.86
C THR A 101 5.34 14.51 -7.10
N HIS A 102 5.76 13.81 -6.03
CA HIS A 102 4.89 13.01 -5.17
C HIS A 102 4.21 11.83 -5.86
N LEU A 103 3.34 11.16 -5.12
CA LEU A 103 2.60 9.99 -5.56
C LEU A 103 1.51 10.32 -6.60
N GLY A 104 1.16 11.59 -6.75
CA GLY A 104 0.22 12.07 -7.77
C GLY A 104 -1.19 11.49 -7.65
N LEU A 105 -1.62 11.11 -6.44
CA LEU A 105 -2.92 10.45 -6.24
C LEU A 105 -4.10 11.33 -6.60
N GLU A 106 -4.07 12.60 -6.22
CA GLU A 106 -5.12 13.55 -6.59
C GLU A 106 -5.21 13.69 -8.10
N GLU A 107 -4.09 13.95 -8.77
CA GLU A 107 -4.05 14.09 -10.22
C GLU A 107 -4.51 12.83 -10.94
N ALA A 108 -4.05 11.66 -10.47
CA ALA A 108 -4.40 10.37 -11.08
C ALA A 108 -5.88 10.01 -10.94
N HIS A 109 -6.55 10.48 -9.90
CA HIS A 109 -7.94 10.11 -9.59
C HIS A 109 -8.95 11.21 -9.89
N ARG A 110 -8.53 12.46 -10.12
CA ARG A 110 -9.42 13.60 -10.27
C ARG A 110 -10.48 13.38 -11.36
N ASN A 111 -10.08 12.88 -12.50
CA ASN A 111 -10.99 12.67 -13.64
C ASN A 111 -11.95 11.50 -13.43
N LEU A 112 -11.69 10.63 -12.47
CA LEU A 112 -12.58 9.54 -12.12
C LEU A 112 -13.73 9.99 -11.22
N ARG A 113 -13.64 11.18 -10.64
CA ARG A 113 -14.69 11.78 -9.79
C ARG A 113 -15.20 10.86 -8.72
N ILE A 114 -14.28 10.17 -8.04
CA ILE A 114 -14.60 9.20 -7.02
C ILE A 114 -15.24 9.89 -5.83
N SER A 115 -16.45 9.47 -5.48
CA SER A 115 -17.15 9.95 -4.30
C SER A 115 -16.56 9.34 -3.01
N PRO A 116 -16.78 9.99 -1.86
CA PRO A 116 -16.42 9.40 -0.56
C PRO A 116 -17.02 8.01 -0.33
N GLU A 117 -18.26 7.79 -0.78
CA GLU A 117 -18.95 6.49 -0.67
C GLU A 117 -18.28 5.43 -1.53
N GLU A 118 -17.89 5.76 -2.75
CA GLU A 118 -17.16 4.85 -3.64
C GLU A 118 -15.78 4.51 -3.07
N PHE A 119 -15.07 5.49 -2.50
CA PHE A 119 -13.82 5.25 -1.79
C PHE A 119 -14.02 4.29 -0.62
N ASP A 120 -15.05 4.49 0.19
CA ASP A 120 -15.34 3.64 1.35
C ASP A 120 -15.68 2.20 0.93
N SER A 121 -16.35 2.02 -0.21
CA SER A 121 -16.61 0.70 -0.78
C SER A 121 -15.30 -0.01 -1.15
N VAL A 122 -14.37 0.70 -1.77
CA VAL A 122 -13.04 0.16 -2.11
C VAL A 122 -12.24 -0.16 -0.84
N ALA A 123 -12.31 0.69 0.18
CA ALA A 123 -11.69 0.42 1.48
C ALA A 123 -12.21 -0.87 2.11
N ALA A 124 -13.52 -1.13 2.02
CA ALA A 124 -14.13 -2.36 2.50
C ALA A 124 -13.63 -3.60 1.72
N ILE A 125 -13.42 -3.47 0.41
CA ILE A 125 -12.82 -4.53 -0.41
C ILE A 125 -11.39 -4.82 0.06
N LEU A 126 -10.61 -3.78 0.33
CA LEU A 126 -9.25 -3.94 0.84
C LEU A 126 -9.25 -4.68 2.18
N ALA A 127 -10.16 -4.32 3.09
CA ALA A 127 -10.29 -5.02 4.37
C ALA A 127 -10.59 -6.51 4.19
N ARG A 128 -11.53 -6.85 3.32
CA ARG A 128 -11.86 -8.27 3.01
C ARG A 128 -10.70 -9.00 2.34
N THR A 129 -9.94 -8.32 1.48
CA THR A 129 -8.75 -8.88 0.84
C THR A 129 -7.68 -9.22 1.87
N LEU A 130 -7.41 -8.32 2.81
CA LEU A 130 -6.43 -8.55 3.87
C LEU A 130 -6.86 -9.71 4.78
N GLU A 131 -8.15 -9.87 5.05
CA GLU A 131 -8.70 -11.02 5.77
C GLU A 131 -8.51 -12.32 4.97
N HIS A 132 -8.76 -12.29 3.67
CA HIS A 132 -8.57 -13.43 2.77
C HIS A 132 -7.13 -13.96 2.82
N PHE A 133 -6.16 -13.06 2.83
CA PHE A 133 -4.74 -13.42 2.95
C PHE A 133 -4.28 -13.63 4.39
N ARG A 134 -5.19 -13.58 5.37
CA ARG A 134 -4.91 -13.78 6.80
C ARG A 134 -3.82 -12.85 7.34
N VAL A 135 -3.83 -11.61 6.88
CA VAL A 135 -2.92 -10.58 7.40
C VAL A 135 -3.27 -10.32 8.86
N PRO A 136 -2.28 -10.33 9.78
CA PRO A 136 -2.52 -10.09 11.20
C PRO A 136 -3.22 -8.75 11.44
N GLU A 137 -4.04 -8.68 12.48
CA GLU A 137 -4.88 -7.51 12.78
C GLU A 137 -4.09 -6.21 12.90
N ARG A 138 -2.90 -6.25 13.47
CA ARG A 138 -2.03 -5.08 13.60
C ARG A 138 -1.63 -4.52 12.23
N GLU A 139 -1.11 -5.36 11.36
CA GLU A 139 -0.68 -4.99 10.01
C GLU A 139 -1.86 -4.57 9.16
N LYS A 140 -2.98 -5.29 9.25
CA LYS A 140 -4.24 -4.94 8.59
C LYS A 140 -4.70 -3.54 8.97
N SER A 141 -4.72 -3.21 10.26
CA SER A 141 -5.10 -1.87 10.75
C SER A 141 -4.17 -0.79 10.24
N GLN A 142 -2.88 -1.06 10.18
CA GLN A 142 -1.88 -0.11 9.65
C GLN A 142 -2.08 0.13 8.15
N ILE A 143 -2.34 -0.91 7.38
CA ILE A 143 -2.60 -0.80 5.93
C ILE A 143 -3.88 -0.01 5.68
N LEU A 144 -4.97 -0.35 6.38
CA LEU A 144 -6.25 0.34 6.24
C LEU A 144 -6.16 1.81 6.66
N GLY A 145 -5.42 2.11 7.72
CA GLY A 145 -5.17 3.47 8.17
C GLY A 145 -4.39 4.29 7.16
N ALA A 146 -3.35 3.72 6.56
CA ALA A 146 -2.57 4.36 5.50
C ALA A 146 -3.42 4.61 4.25
N PHE A 147 -4.27 3.67 3.88
CA PHE A 147 -5.21 3.82 2.77
C PHE A 147 -6.21 4.95 3.04
N ALA A 148 -6.82 4.96 4.21
CA ALA A 148 -7.80 5.96 4.61
C ALA A 148 -7.23 7.38 4.65
N ALA A 149 -5.94 7.53 4.96
CA ALA A 149 -5.26 8.82 5.00
C ALA A 149 -5.26 9.54 3.64
N HIS A 150 -5.43 8.82 2.53
CA HIS A 150 -5.45 9.36 1.17
C HIS A 150 -6.85 9.63 0.62
N LYS A 151 -7.89 9.43 1.43
CA LYS A 151 -9.29 9.62 1.00
C LYS A 151 -9.54 11.01 0.41
N GLY A 152 -9.04 12.06 1.05
CA GLY A 152 -9.22 13.44 0.58
C GLY A 152 -8.64 13.65 -0.82
N GLU A 153 -7.41 13.19 -1.05
CA GLU A 153 -6.73 13.30 -2.35
C GLU A 153 -7.47 12.54 -3.45
N VAL A 154 -7.88 11.31 -3.16
CA VAL A 154 -8.54 10.43 -4.13
C VAL A 154 -9.93 10.94 -4.51
N THR A 155 -10.65 11.54 -3.56
CA THR A 155 -12.03 12.01 -3.76
C THR A 155 -12.16 13.47 -4.16
N GLU A 156 -11.05 14.19 -4.29
CA GLU A 156 -11.06 15.63 -4.61
C GLU A 156 -11.81 15.93 -5.91
N GLY A 157 -11.68 15.09 -6.93
CA GLY A 157 -12.38 15.24 -8.21
C GLY A 157 -13.91 15.16 -8.10
N SER A 158 -14.46 14.60 -7.02
CA SER A 158 -15.91 14.57 -6.80
C SER A 158 -16.50 15.96 -6.54
N HIS A 159 -15.68 16.91 -6.17
CA HIS A 159 -16.08 18.30 -5.96
C HIS A 159 -16.08 19.13 -7.25
N ASP A 160 -15.53 18.61 -8.35
CA ASP A 160 -15.51 19.30 -9.62
C ASP A 160 -16.93 19.38 -10.18
N VAL A 161 -17.48 20.59 -10.24
CA VAL A 161 -18.80 20.86 -10.81
C VAL A 161 -18.70 20.82 -12.33
N GLN A 162 -19.60 20.11 -12.97
CA GLN A 162 -19.74 20.15 -14.45
C GLN A 162 -20.26 21.50 -14.93
#